data_f39313241fd56bc9546af332a4666a3f
#
_entry.id   f39313241fd56bc9546af332a4666a3f
#
_cell.length_a   1.000
_cell.length_b   1.000
_cell.length_c   1.000
_cell.angle_alpha   90.00
_cell.angle_beta   90.00
_cell.angle_gamma   90.00
#
_symmetry.space_group_name_H-M   'P 1'
#
loop_
_entity.id
_entity.type
_entity.pdbx_description
1 polymer ?
#
loop_
_entity_poly.entity_id
_entity_poly.type
_entity_poly.pdbx_seq_one_letter_code
_entity_poly.pdbx_strand_id
1 'polypeptide(L)'
;LKSAYLMADAIFLIDNQRYVKKNAPIMNNMAAINARVVEPFYNLLCAGEETSQKYIGSKILDAGDIIQTLAGWTIIGQGKSPTPPRGFFSKEKHDFRDRMTETSKGTHAMDEALGELSLTCEPKDAGRALYLLTAPPKEMNMEIIKELGDNLKAMAPNALIRSGDYPRQKSSLDVTVILSELNSVRKITNYFTKALDLISMIKAKQGLEYSSRKLEETFSDIPVLL
;
A
#
# COMPACT_ATOMS: atom_id res chain seq x y z
N LEU A 1 -1.44 -19.52 -8.64
CA LEU A 1 -1.81 -18.54 -7.60
C LEU A 1 -1.94 -19.21 -6.24
N LYS A 2 -2.72 -20.34 -6.13
CA LYS A 2 -2.86 -21.12 -4.88
C LYS A 2 -1.51 -21.55 -4.30
N SER A 3 -0.62 -22.13 -5.12
CA SER A 3 0.70 -22.59 -4.67
C SER A 3 1.53 -21.42 -4.11
N ALA A 4 1.47 -20.26 -4.73
CA ALA A 4 2.16 -19.06 -4.25
C ALA A 4 1.57 -18.61 -2.89
N TYR A 5 0.24 -18.61 -2.77
CA TYR A 5 -0.43 -18.21 -1.52
C TYR A 5 -0.09 -19.14 -0.34
N LEU A 6 0.02 -20.45 -0.60
CA LEU A 6 0.33 -21.43 0.44
C LEU A 6 1.80 -21.46 0.85
N MET A 7 2.71 -20.92 0.02
CA MET A 7 4.16 -20.97 0.25
C MET A 7 4.77 -19.63 0.64
N ALA A 8 4.06 -18.53 0.45
CA ALA A 8 4.55 -17.18 0.75
C ALA A 8 3.83 -16.63 1.99
N ASP A 9 4.57 -15.94 2.86
CA ASP A 9 3.99 -15.25 4.01
C ASP A 9 3.10 -14.09 3.57
N ALA A 10 3.48 -13.40 2.49
CA ALA A 10 2.70 -12.31 1.89
C ALA A 10 2.85 -12.29 0.37
N ILE A 11 1.78 -11.86 -0.33
CA ILE A 11 1.76 -11.69 -1.78
C ILE A 11 1.30 -10.28 -2.12
N PHE A 12 2.19 -9.48 -2.71
CA PHE A 12 1.83 -8.17 -3.22
C PHE A 12 1.01 -8.27 -4.50
N LEU A 13 -0.19 -7.72 -4.44
CA LEU A 13 -1.12 -7.66 -5.56
C LEU A 13 -0.97 -6.32 -6.29
N ILE A 14 -0.69 -6.38 -7.58
CA ILE A 14 -0.48 -5.20 -8.41
C ILE A 14 -1.38 -5.28 -9.63
N ASP A 15 -2.24 -4.28 -9.80
CA ASP A 15 -3.06 -4.12 -10.98
C ASP A 15 -2.41 -3.12 -11.95
N ASN A 16 -1.68 -3.65 -12.92
CA ASN A 16 -1.01 -2.82 -13.92
C ASN A 16 -1.96 -1.87 -14.67
N GLN A 17 -3.24 -2.23 -14.81
CA GLN A 17 -4.23 -1.38 -15.49
C GLN A 17 -4.46 -0.04 -14.78
N ARG A 18 -4.25 0.03 -13.46
CA ARG A 18 -4.35 1.29 -12.70
C ARG A 18 -3.31 2.32 -13.11
N TYR A 19 -2.16 1.86 -13.56
CA TYR A 19 -0.99 2.70 -13.85
C TYR A 19 -0.80 2.99 -15.34
N VAL A 20 -1.54 2.30 -16.22
CA VAL A 20 -1.44 2.51 -17.67
C VAL A 20 -2.03 3.86 -18.04
N LYS A 21 -1.18 4.76 -18.51
CA LYS A 21 -1.61 6.04 -19.08
C LYS A 21 -2.11 5.82 -20.51
N LYS A 22 -3.33 6.26 -20.80
CA LYS A 22 -3.84 6.32 -22.18
C LYS A 22 -2.85 7.18 -23.00
N ASN A 23 -2.44 6.69 -24.15
CA ASN A 23 -1.54 7.37 -25.11
C ASN A 23 -0.04 7.37 -24.78
N ALA A 24 0.44 6.59 -23.82
CA ALA A 24 1.89 6.41 -23.63
C ALA A 24 2.38 5.08 -24.22
N PRO A 25 3.59 5.01 -24.80
CA PRO A 25 4.18 3.76 -25.26
C PRO A 25 4.23 2.72 -24.14
N ILE A 26 3.93 1.46 -24.46
CA ILE A 26 3.86 0.38 -23.46
C ILE A 26 5.16 0.24 -22.67
N MET A 27 6.30 0.34 -23.32
CA MET A 27 7.61 0.24 -22.64
C MET A 27 7.83 1.34 -21.62
N ASN A 28 7.45 2.58 -21.91
CA ASN A 28 7.57 3.70 -20.97
C ASN A 28 6.59 3.55 -19.80
N ASN A 29 5.42 2.93 -20.05
CA ASN A 29 4.45 2.64 -18.98
C ASN A 29 5.00 1.58 -18.02
N MET A 30 5.63 0.50 -18.49
CA MET A 30 6.15 -0.57 -17.64
C MET A 30 7.20 -0.07 -16.65
N ALA A 31 8.17 0.74 -17.11
CA ALA A 31 9.16 1.33 -16.23
C ALA A 31 8.53 2.24 -15.14
N ALA A 32 7.54 3.05 -15.54
CA ALA A 32 6.83 3.92 -14.61
C ALA A 32 5.96 3.14 -13.59
N ILE A 33 5.34 2.03 -14.01
CA ILE A 33 4.58 1.13 -13.14
C ILE A 33 5.51 0.51 -12.10
N ASN A 34 6.62 -0.05 -12.55
CA ASN A 34 7.60 -0.68 -11.67
C ASN A 34 8.15 0.31 -10.63
N ALA A 35 8.49 1.52 -11.04
CA ALA A 35 8.98 2.56 -10.13
C ALA A 35 7.93 2.92 -9.05
N ARG A 36 6.65 3.01 -9.42
CA ARG A 36 5.55 3.34 -8.48
C ARG A 36 5.32 2.29 -7.40
N VAL A 37 5.71 1.05 -7.65
CA VAL A 37 5.55 -0.05 -6.67
C VAL A 37 6.86 -0.31 -5.94
N VAL A 38 7.96 -0.37 -6.67
CA VAL A 38 9.27 -0.73 -6.10
C VAL A 38 9.84 0.39 -5.23
N GLU A 39 9.71 1.65 -5.64
CA GLU A 39 10.27 2.79 -4.90
C GLU A 39 9.68 2.93 -3.48
N PRO A 40 8.35 2.90 -3.27
CA PRO A 40 7.77 2.96 -1.93
C PRO A 40 8.20 1.80 -1.05
N PHE A 41 8.25 0.60 -1.61
CA PHE A 41 8.68 -0.60 -0.87
C PHE A 41 10.17 -0.54 -0.51
N TYR A 42 11.01 -0.11 -1.44
CA TYR A 42 12.43 0.11 -1.19
C TYR A 42 12.65 1.14 -0.06
N ASN A 43 11.95 2.27 -0.09
CA ASN A 43 12.02 3.29 0.95
C ASN A 43 11.62 2.72 2.33
N LEU A 44 10.62 1.85 2.37
CA LEU A 44 10.20 1.17 3.59
C LEU A 44 11.32 0.29 4.17
N LEU A 45 11.97 -0.51 3.31
CA LEU A 45 13.10 -1.36 3.74
C LEU A 45 14.29 -0.51 4.22
N CYS A 46 14.61 0.57 3.50
CA CYS A 46 15.70 1.48 3.88
C CYS A 46 15.43 2.19 5.22
N ALA A 47 14.18 2.47 5.56
CA ALA A 47 13.83 3.13 6.81
C ALA A 47 14.24 2.32 8.04
N GLY A 48 14.12 0.98 7.97
CA GLY A 48 14.50 0.07 9.05
C GLY A 48 16.00 -0.15 9.19
N GLU A 49 16.80 0.18 8.16
CA GLU A 49 18.25 -0.06 8.10
C GLU A 49 19.08 1.25 8.21
N GLU A 50 18.43 2.38 8.55
CA GLU A 50 19.09 3.68 8.58
C GLU A 50 20.03 3.80 9.80
N THR A 51 21.30 4.07 9.57
CA THR A 51 22.33 4.24 10.59
C THR A 51 22.75 5.69 10.83
N SER A 52 22.42 6.59 9.88
CA SER A 52 22.77 8.00 9.99
C SER A 52 21.82 8.73 10.93
N GLN A 53 22.29 9.26 12.04
CA GLN A 53 21.50 9.99 13.03
C GLN A 53 20.63 11.12 12.42
N LYS A 54 21.11 11.74 11.34
CA LYS A 54 20.38 12.80 10.63
C LYS A 54 19.06 12.32 10.01
N TYR A 55 18.95 11.03 9.73
CA TYR A 55 17.84 10.41 9.02
C TYR A 55 17.09 9.39 9.86
N ILE A 56 17.46 9.24 11.13
CA ILE A 56 16.70 8.45 12.08
C ILE A 56 15.46 9.25 12.48
N GLY A 57 14.31 8.64 12.34
CA GLY A 57 13.02 9.23 12.70
C GLY A 57 12.76 9.18 14.20
N SER A 58 11.66 9.81 14.60
CA SER A 58 11.17 9.78 15.99
C SER A 58 10.50 8.46 16.33
N LYS A 59 9.92 7.79 15.32
CA LYS A 59 9.30 6.47 15.41
C LYS A 59 9.93 5.56 14.37
N ILE A 60 10.94 4.83 14.80
CA ILE A 60 11.68 3.91 13.93
C ILE A 60 10.77 2.74 13.55
N LEU A 61 10.74 2.40 12.27
CA LEU A 61 10.12 1.21 11.75
C LEU A 61 11.20 0.16 11.53
N ASP A 62 11.20 -0.89 12.30
CA ASP A 62 12.19 -1.96 12.19
C ASP A 62 11.74 -3.11 11.26
N ALA A 63 12.67 -4.02 10.96
CA ALA A 63 12.38 -5.20 10.12
C ALA A 63 11.30 -6.09 10.75
N GLY A 64 11.21 -6.16 12.09
CA GLY A 64 10.19 -6.91 12.80
C GLY A 64 8.79 -6.35 12.56
N ASP A 65 8.64 -5.02 12.56
CA ASP A 65 7.37 -4.35 12.24
C ASP A 65 6.92 -4.65 10.82
N ILE A 66 7.86 -4.64 9.87
CA ILE A 66 7.58 -4.96 8.46
C ILE A 66 7.14 -6.42 8.34
N ILE A 67 7.91 -7.37 8.86
CA ILE A 67 7.61 -8.80 8.79
C ILE A 67 6.27 -9.11 9.46
N GLN A 68 5.99 -8.52 10.62
CA GLN A 68 4.73 -8.74 11.32
C GLN A 68 3.53 -8.10 10.65
N THR A 69 3.74 -7.10 9.77
CA THR A 69 2.67 -6.52 8.99
C THR A 69 2.36 -7.33 7.75
N LEU A 70 3.38 -7.86 7.08
CA LEU A 70 3.20 -8.58 5.83
C LEU A 70 2.55 -9.95 6.08
N ALA A 71 1.33 -10.13 5.57
CA ALA A 71 0.58 -11.39 5.67
C ALA A 71 -0.42 -11.54 4.51
N GLY A 72 -0.51 -12.73 3.94
CA GLY A 72 -1.49 -13.09 2.92
C GLY A 72 -1.54 -12.09 1.75
N TRP A 73 -2.75 -11.71 1.33
CA TRP A 73 -2.92 -10.71 0.28
C TRP A 73 -2.55 -9.33 0.76
N THR A 74 -1.60 -8.72 0.07
CA THR A 74 -0.98 -7.45 0.45
C THR A 74 -1.02 -6.47 -0.72
N ILE A 75 -1.26 -5.21 -0.44
CA ILE A 75 -1.23 -4.10 -1.39
C ILE A 75 -0.44 -2.93 -0.83
N ILE A 76 0.08 -2.10 -1.72
CA ILE A 76 0.87 -0.93 -1.37
C ILE A 76 0.36 0.30 -2.12
N GLY A 77 0.39 1.45 -1.49
CA GLY A 77 0.10 2.74 -2.10
C GLY A 77 1.06 3.81 -1.63
N GLN A 78 1.24 4.84 -2.43
CA GLN A 78 2.03 6.00 -2.07
C GLN A 78 1.30 7.27 -2.50
N GLY A 79 1.22 8.21 -1.57
CA GLY A 79 0.74 9.56 -1.83
C GLY A 79 1.82 10.60 -1.51
N LYS A 80 1.75 11.75 -2.19
CA LYS A 80 2.75 12.82 -2.10
C LYS A 80 2.05 14.16 -1.97
N SER A 81 2.43 14.93 -0.97
CA SER A 81 2.03 16.33 -0.86
C SER A 81 3.24 17.23 -1.09
N PRO A 82 3.23 18.10 -2.12
CA PRO A 82 4.36 18.97 -2.37
C PRO A 82 4.56 19.95 -1.23
N THR A 83 5.81 20.12 -0.82
CA THR A 83 6.21 21.15 0.13
C THR A 83 6.64 22.38 -0.64
N PRO A 84 5.98 23.53 -0.47
CA PRO A 84 6.40 24.75 -1.17
C PRO A 84 7.82 25.12 -0.76
N PRO A 85 8.67 25.56 -1.73
CA PRO A 85 10.00 26.03 -1.40
C PRO A 85 9.89 27.20 -0.43
N ARG A 86 10.44 27.08 0.77
CA ARG A 86 10.51 28.19 1.72
C ARG A 86 11.41 29.26 1.13
N GLY A 87 10.87 30.46 0.96
CA GLY A 87 11.65 31.62 0.54
C GLY A 87 12.78 31.90 1.53
N PHE A 88 13.92 32.38 1.03
CA PHE A 88 15.16 32.68 1.79
C PHE A 88 14.97 33.61 3.00
N PHE A 89 13.81 34.23 3.17
CA PHE A 89 13.49 35.21 4.22
C PHE A 89 12.39 34.76 5.20
N SER A 90 11.94 33.49 5.20
CA SER A 90 10.96 33.05 6.19
C SER A 90 11.65 32.86 7.56
N LYS A 91 11.47 33.82 8.48
CA LYS A 91 11.83 33.67 9.89
C LYS A 91 11.08 32.48 10.48
N GLU A 92 11.82 31.63 11.21
CA GLU A 92 11.27 30.51 11.99
C GLU A 92 10.29 31.03 13.06
N LYS A 93 9.05 31.17 12.70
CA LYS A 93 7.95 31.21 13.65
C LYS A 93 7.14 29.97 13.40
N HIS A 94 7.31 28.96 14.26
CA HIS A 94 6.36 27.86 14.38
C HIS A 94 5.04 28.44 14.94
N ASP A 95 4.22 28.97 14.04
CA ASP A 95 2.89 29.44 14.38
C ASP A 95 1.89 28.27 14.23
N PHE A 96 0.80 28.33 15.00
CA PHE A 96 -0.31 27.38 14.96
C PHE A 96 -0.83 27.13 13.51
N ARG A 97 -0.78 28.17 12.66
CA ARG A 97 -1.12 28.07 11.24
C ARG A 97 -0.19 27.16 10.43
N ASP A 98 1.10 27.14 10.74
CA ASP A 98 2.06 26.27 10.04
C ASP A 98 1.79 24.81 10.38
N ARG A 99 1.45 24.52 11.65
CA ARG A 99 1.10 23.16 12.09
C ARG A 99 -0.19 22.64 11.42
N MET A 100 -1.25 23.44 11.37
CA MET A 100 -2.47 23.06 10.65
C MET A 100 -2.22 22.80 9.16
N THR A 101 -1.31 23.56 8.56
CA THR A 101 -0.95 23.35 7.15
C THR A 101 -0.15 22.07 6.95
N GLU A 102 0.76 21.72 7.86
CA GLU A 102 1.56 20.50 7.82
C GLU A 102 0.68 19.26 8.02
N THR A 103 -0.23 19.30 8.98
CA THR A 103 -1.24 18.29 9.25
C THR A 103 -2.14 18.05 8.04
N SER A 104 -2.66 19.11 7.43
CA SER A 104 -3.45 19.02 6.18
C SER A 104 -2.68 18.38 5.02
N LYS A 105 -1.37 18.63 4.90
CA LYS A 105 -0.52 17.97 3.91
C LYS A 105 -0.36 16.48 4.17
N GLY A 106 -0.16 16.10 5.44
CA GLY A 106 -0.08 14.70 5.86
C GLY A 106 -1.34 13.93 5.50
N THR A 107 -2.49 14.47 5.87
CA THR A 107 -3.80 13.89 5.55
C THR A 107 -4.03 13.76 4.05
N HIS A 108 -3.69 14.80 3.28
CA HIS A 108 -3.78 14.75 1.82
C HIS A 108 -2.89 13.65 1.22
N ALA A 109 -1.65 13.52 1.70
CA ALA A 109 -0.76 12.46 1.23
C ALA A 109 -1.26 11.05 1.63
N MET A 110 -1.90 10.90 2.79
CA MET A 110 -2.53 9.65 3.21
C MET A 110 -3.72 9.29 2.30
N ASP A 111 -4.59 10.26 2.03
CA ASP A 111 -5.76 10.07 1.16
C ASP A 111 -5.32 9.71 -0.27
N GLU A 112 -4.28 10.36 -0.78
CA GLU A 112 -3.69 10.02 -2.07
C GLU A 112 -3.08 8.61 -2.05
N ALA A 113 -2.37 8.22 -0.98
CA ALA A 113 -1.81 6.88 -0.84
C ALA A 113 -2.89 5.78 -0.87
N LEU A 114 -4.01 6.02 -0.17
CA LEU A 114 -5.17 5.12 -0.18
C LEU A 114 -5.89 5.12 -1.54
N GLY A 115 -5.93 6.26 -2.23
CA GLY A 115 -6.45 6.36 -3.60
C GLY A 115 -5.57 5.67 -4.65
N GLU A 116 -4.26 5.63 -4.43
CA GLU A 116 -3.24 5.08 -5.34
C GLU A 116 -2.74 3.67 -4.92
N LEU A 117 -3.55 2.93 -4.15
CA LEU A 117 -3.23 1.54 -3.81
C LEU A 117 -3.00 0.69 -5.06
N SER A 118 -2.03 -0.23 -5.02
CA SER A 118 -1.62 -1.07 -6.15
C SER A 118 -2.72 -1.96 -6.73
N LEU A 119 -3.79 -2.16 -5.97
CA LEU A 119 -5.03 -2.80 -6.39
C LEU A 119 -6.20 -2.19 -5.62
N THR A 120 -7.35 -2.01 -6.28
CA THR A 120 -8.55 -1.44 -5.64
C THR A 120 -9.12 -2.41 -4.60
N CYS A 121 -9.14 -1.99 -3.35
CA CYS A 121 -9.81 -2.69 -2.26
C CYS A 121 -10.38 -1.67 -1.26
N GLU A 122 -11.18 -2.14 -0.32
CA GLU A 122 -11.66 -1.36 0.80
C GLU A 122 -10.65 -1.47 1.96
N PRO A 123 -10.11 -0.38 2.51
CA PRO A 123 -9.13 -0.44 3.61
C PRO A 123 -9.65 -1.19 4.85
N LYS A 124 -10.97 -1.18 5.09
CA LYS A 124 -11.62 -1.92 6.20
C LYS A 124 -11.46 -3.44 6.12
N ASP A 125 -11.14 -3.97 4.94
CA ASP A 125 -10.94 -5.41 4.72
C ASP A 125 -9.55 -5.87 5.16
N ALA A 126 -8.65 -4.95 5.54
CA ALA A 126 -7.32 -5.25 6.02
C ALA A 126 -7.31 -5.69 7.49
N GLY A 127 -6.65 -6.80 7.80
CA GLY A 127 -6.34 -7.23 9.15
C GLY A 127 -5.10 -6.55 9.73
N ARG A 128 -4.18 -6.12 8.86
CA ARG A 128 -2.95 -5.42 9.24
C ARG A 128 -2.69 -4.25 8.31
N ALA A 129 -2.12 -3.19 8.87
CA ALA A 129 -1.73 -2.02 8.11
C ALA A 129 -0.41 -1.44 8.61
N LEU A 130 0.31 -0.78 7.73
CA LEU A 130 1.52 -0.05 8.06
C LEU A 130 1.55 1.23 7.24
N TYR A 131 2.00 2.34 7.83
CA TYR A 131 2.37 3.51 7.07
C TYR A 131 3.76 4.03 7.44
N LEU A 132 4.46 4.57 6.45
CA LEU A 132 5.73 5.26 6.58
C LEU A 132 5.57 6.69 6.11
N LEU A 133 5.85 7.64 6.99
CA LEU A 133 5.95 9.06 6.68
C LEU A 133 7.38 9.39 6.26
N THR A 134 7.57 9.96 5.08
CA THR A 134 8.87 10.43 4.59
C THR A 134 8.77 11.91 4.24
N ALA A 135 9.54 12.75 4.90
CA ALA A 135 9.51 14.19 4.70
C ALA A 135 10.85 14.84 5.09
N PRO A 136 11.06 16.13 4.78
CA PRO A 136 12.17 16.89 5.35
C PRO A 136 12.12 16.88 6.89
N PRO A 137 13.28 16.77 7.58
CA PRO A 137 13.31 16.71 9.06
C PRO A 137 12.55 17.85 9.74
N LYS A 138 12.49 19.03 9.12
CA LYS A 138 11.79 20.19 9.67
C LYS A 138 10.24 20.08 9.61
N GLU A 139 9.71 19.19 8.78
CA GLU A 139 8.27 18.94 8.63
C GLU A 139 7.82 17.69 9.37
N MET A 140 8.75 16.98 10.02
CA MET A 140 8.46 15.82 10.83
C MET A 140 8.11 16.24 12.26
N ASN A 141 6.92 15.86 12.72
CA ASN A 141 6.52 16.03 14.11
C ASN A 141 5.60 14.87 14.55
N MET A 142 5.53 14.65 15.86
CA MET A 142 4.74 13.55 16.43
C MET A 142 3.23 13.73 16.23
N GLU A 143 2.78 14.97 16.04
CA GLU A 143 1.36 15.31 15.84
C GLU A 143 0.88 14.79 14.48
N ILE A 144 1.69 15.00 13.41
CA ILE A 144 1.39 14.45 12.08
C ILE A 144 1.37 12.91 12.12
N ILE A 145 2.35 12.29 12.78
CA ILE A 145 2.40 10.83 12.87
C ILE A 145 1.15 10.29 13.56
N LYS A 146 0.74 10.92 14.66
CA LYS A 146 -0.47 10.53 15.38
C LYS A 146 -1.72 10.69 14.51
N GLU A 147 -1.86 11.84 13.85
CA GLU A 147 -3.04 12.12 13.01
C GLU A 147 -3.15 11.18 11.81
N LEU A 148 -2.02 10.85 11.16
CA LEU A 148 -2.02 9.84 10.10
C LEU A 148 -2.44 8.46 10.64
N GLY A 149 -2.02 8.13 11.87
CA GLY A 149 -2.45 6.91 12.55
C GLY A 149 -3.95 6.88 12.84
N ASP A 150 -4.50 7.98 13.34
CA ASP A 150 -5.93 8.12 13.64
C ASP A 150 -6.76 8.08 12.32
N ASN A 151 -6.28 8.72 11.25
CA ASN A 151 -6.91 8.67 9.93
C ASN A 151 -6.93 7.24 9.37
N LEU A 152 -5.78 6.56 9.36
CA LEU A 152 -5.73 5.18 8.87
C LEU A 152 -6.58 4.24 9.74
N LYS A 153 -6.66 4.47 11.06
CA LYS A 153 -7.52 3.71 11.97
C LYS A 153 -9.01 3.90 11.69
N ALA A 154 -9.40 5.10 11.30
CA ALA A 154 -10.78 5.36 10.87
C ALA A 154 -11.13 4.61 9.58
N MET A 155 -10.18 4.50 8.64
CA MET A 155 -10.37 3.82 7.35
C MET A 155 -10.26 2.30 7.44
N ALA A 156 -9.40 1.79 8.35
CA ALA A 156 -9.14 0.37 8.57
C ALA A 156 -9.34 0.01 10.05
N PRO A 157 -10.59 0.04 10.58
CA PRO A 157 -10.88 -0.07 12.00
C PRO A 157 -10.47 -1.40 12.62
N ASN A 158 -10.43 -2.46 11.83
CA ASN A 158 -10.07 -3.81 12.30
C ASN A 158 -8.57 -4.10 12.20
N ALA A 159 -7.80 -3.24 11.51
CA ALA A 159 -6.38 -3.49 11.28
C ALA A 159 -5.52 -3.22 12.52
N LEU A 160 -4.50 -4.07 12.69
CA LEU A 160 -3.35 -3.76 13.55
C LEU A 160 -2.43 -2.81 12.79
N ILE A 161 -2.33 -1.57 13.26
CA ILE A 161 -1.59 -0.51 12.57
C ILE A 161 -0.21 -0.35 13.16
N ARG A 162 0.81 -0.40 12.29
CA ARG A 162 2.18 0.00 12.57
C ARG A 162 2.53 1.27 11.82
N SER A 163 3.47 2.02 12.34
CA SER A 163 3.87 3.28 11.71
C SER A 163 5.30 3.64 12.01
N GLY A 164 5.91 4.34 11.10
CA GLY A 164 7.22 4.91 11.28
C GLY A 164 7.41 6.20 10.49
N ASP A 165 8.47 6.90 10.80
CA ASP A 165 8.89 8.09 10.08
C ASP A 165 10.34 7.95 9.60
N TYR A 166 10.61 8.51 8.41
CA TYR A 166 11.88 8.42 7.73
C TYR A 166 12.29 9.80 7.18
N PRO A 167 13.00 10.61 7.98
CA PRO A 167 13.44 11.93 7.57
C PRO A 167 14.33 11.86 6.33
N ARG A 168 14.03 12.65 5.30
CA ARG A 168 14.81 12.74 4.06
C ARG A 168 14.84 14.16 3.52
N GLN A 169 15.90 14.48 2.79
CA GLN A 169 16.02 15.73 2.04
C GLN A 169 15.16 15.63 0.77
N LYS A 170 13.87 15.88 0.91
CA LYS A 170 12.88 15.88 -0.20
C LYS A 170 12.17 17.23 -0.29
N SER A 171 11.54 17.48 -1.41
CA SER A 171 10.65 18.63 -1.63
C SER A 171 9.16 18.28 -1.45
N SER A 172 8.89 17.12 -0.87
CA SER A 172 7.54 16.63 -0.63
C SER A 172 7.45 15.90 0.70
N LEU A 173 6.25 15.86 1.23
CA LEU A 173 5.85 14.94 2.28
C LEU A 173 5.21 13.73 1.59
N ASP A 174 5.79 12.57 1.76
CA ASP A 174 5.33 11.33 1.14
C ASP A 174 4.80 10.38 2.23
N VAL A 175 3.67 9.74 1.96
CA VAL A 175 3.13 8.68 2.81
C VAL A 175 3.07 7.39 1.99
N THR A 176 3.73 6.34 2.50
CA THR A 176 3.61 4.98 1.96
C THR A 176 2.67 4.20 2.87
N VAL A 177 1.67 3.53 2.31
CA VAL A 177 0.73 2.68 3.03
C VAL A 177 0.84 1.25 2.53
N ILE A 178 0.88 0.28 3.45
CA ILE A 178 0.69 -1.14 3.17
C ILE A 178 -0.57 -1.58 3.89
N LEU A 179 -1.45 -2.27 3.17
CA LEU A 179 -2.58 -3.01 3.71
C LEU A 179 -2.38 -4.49 3.41
N SER A 180 -2.49 -5.32 4.43
CA SER A 180 -2.24 -6.76 4.31
C SER A 180 -3.24 -7.58 5.09
N GLU A 181 -3.14 -8.90 4.96
CA GLU A 181 -4.14 -9.82 5.51
C GLU A 181 -5.56 -9.44 5.03
N LEU A 182 -5.66 -9.14 3.71
CA LEU A 182 -6.91 -8.70 3.11
C LEU A 182 -7.91 -9.86 3.07
N ASN A 183 -9.07 -9.66 3.69
CA ASN A 183 -10.14 -10.65 3.76
C ASN A 183 -10.99 -10.72 2.48
N SER A 184 -11.03 -9.64 1.70
CA SER A 184 -11.81 -9.57 0.47
C SER A 184 -11.06 -8.79 -0.62
N VAL A 185 -10.82 -9.45 -1.74
CA VAL A 185 -10.16 -8.86 -2.91
C VAL A 185 -11.04 -9.09 -4.14
N ARG A 186 -11.99 -8.18 -4.35
CA ARG A 186 -13.01 -8.29 -5.43
C ARG A 186 -12.44 -8.68 -6.80
N LYS A 187 -11.27 -8.15 -7.17
CA LYS A 187 -10.67 -8.45 -8.48
C LYS A 187 -10.22 -9.90 -8.58
N ILE A 188 -9.70 -10.46 -7.50
CA ILE A 188 -9.31 -11.87 -7.43
C ILE A 188 -10.56 -12.75 -7.44
N THR A 189 -11.56 -12.45 -6.61
CA THR A 189 -12.84 -13.16 -6.60
C THR A 189 -13.47 -13.19 -7.99
N ASN A 190 -13.58 -12.03 -8.65
CA ASN A 190 -14.14 -11.94 -10.00
C ASN A 190 -13.32 -12.73 -11.03
N TYR A 191 -12.01 -12.78 -10.90
CA TYR A 191 -11.15 -13.57 -11.79
C TYR A 191 -11.48 -15.07 -11.67
N PHE A 192 -11.59 -15.58 -10.45
CA PHE A 192 -11.90 -16.99 -10.22
C PHE A 192 -13.35 -17.33 -10.60
N THR A 193 -14.32 -16.48 -10.27
CA THR A 193 -15.71 -16.69 -10.69
C THR A 193 -15.81 -16.81 -12.22
N LYS A 194 -15.21 -15.88 -12.96
CA LYS A 194 -15.18 -15.95 -14.43
C LYS A 194 -14.47 -17.20 -14.96
N ALA A 195 -13.41 -17.65 -14.30
CA ALA A 195 -12.71 -18.87 -14.68
C ALA A 195 -13.59 -20.12 -14.46
N LEU A 196 -14.31 -20.19 -13.34
CA LEU A 196 -15.26 -21.25 -13.05
C LEU A 196 -16.44 -21.26 -14.05
N ASP A 197 -17.01 -20.09 -14.36
CA ASP A 197 -18.06 -19.96 -15.37
C ASP A 197 -17.58 -20.46 -16.74
N LEU A 198 -16.39 -20.07 -17.17
CA LEU A 198 -15.81 -20.53 -18.43
C LEU A 198 -15.64 -22.06 -18.46
N ILE A 199 -15.15 -22.63 -17.36
CA ILE A 199 -14.96 -24.08 -17.25
C ILE A 199 -16.33 -24.81 -17.28
N SER A 200 -17.35 -24.30 -16.60
CA SER A 200 -18.68 -24.87 -16.62
C SER A 200 -19.29 -24.85 -18.03
N MET A 201 -19.06 -23.75 -18.79
CA MET A 201 -19.48 -23.63 -20.18
C MET A 201 -18.76 -24.64 -21.11
N ILE A 202 -17.44 -24.83 -20.90
CA ILE A 202 -16.66 -25.81 -21.68
C ILE A 202 -17.13 -27.22 -21.41
N LYS A 203 -17.44 -27.55 -20.14
CA LYS A 203 -17.98 -28.85 -19.76
C LYS A 203 -19.34 -29.14 -20.36
N ALA A 204 -20.24 -28.17 -20.28
CA ALA A 204 -21.56 -28.30 -20.89
C ALA A 204 -21.47 -28.63 -22.40
N LYS A 205 -20.41 -28.13 -23.06
CA LYS A 205 -20.13 -28.43 -24.49
C LYS A 205 -19.43 -29.76 -24.74
N GLN A 206 -18.68 -30.30 -23.79
CA GLN A 206 -17.81 -31.46 -24.01
C GLN A 206 -18.19 -32.72 -23.19
N GLY A 207 -19.20 -32.65 -22.33
CA GLY A 207 -19.64 -33.79 -21.50
C GLY A 207 -18.61 -34.30 -20.49
N LEU A 208 -17.60 -33.48 -20.12
CA LEU A 208 -16.49 -33.88 -19.26
C LEU A 208 -16.72 -33.45 -17.79
N GLU A 209 -17.24 -34.34 -16.97
CA GLU A 209 -17.46 -34.12 -15.53
C GLU A 209 -16.21 -34.10 -14.66
N TYR A 210 -15.11 -34.69 -15.13
CA TYR A 210 -13.94 -34.96 -14.28
C TYR A 210 -13.09 -33.74 -13.89
N SER A 211 -13.01 -32.73 -14.75
CA SER A 211 -12.13 -31.57 -14.52
C SER A 211 -12.65 -30.54 -13.52
N SER A 212 -13.95 -30.54 -13.20
CA SER A 212 -14.55 -29.50 -12.33
C SER A 212 -14.27 -29.72 -10.85
N ARG A 213 -14.40 -30.96 -10.40
CA ARG A 213 -14.22 -31.30 -9.00
C ARG A 213 -12.81 -30.92 -8.52
N LYS A 214 -11.80 -31.21 -9.31
CA LYS A 214 -10.40 -30.86 -9.01
C LYS A 214 -10.13 -29.35 -8.99
N LEU A 215 -10.88 -28.58 -9.75
CA LEU A 215 -10.79 -27.10 -9.75
C LEU A 215 -11.53 -26.47 -8.57
N GLU A 216 -12.72 -26.96 -8.25
CA GLU A 216 -13.48 -26.56 -7.05
C GLU A 216 -12.68 -26.85 -5.78
N GLU A 217 -12.09 -28.03 -5.64
CA GLU A 217 -11.17 -28.39 -4.55
C GLU A 217 -9.93 -27.48 -4.54
N THR A 218 -9.45 -27.04 -5.71
CA THR A 218 -8.30 -26.12 -5.80
C THR A 218 -8.62 -24.74 -5.28
N PHE A 219 -9.85 -24.28 -5.37
CA PHE A 219 -10.27 -22.95 -4.96
C PHE A 219 -10.82 -22.89 -3.52
N SER A 220 -11.33 -24.00 -2.98
CA SER A 220 -11.92 -24.05 -1.63
C SER A 220 -10.93 -23.68 -0.52
N ASP A 221 -9.64 -23.90 -0.73
CA ASP A 221 -8.61 -23.66 0.29
C ASP A 221 -8.00 -22.24 0.23
N ILE A 222 -8.47 -21.38 -0.69
CA ILE A 222 -8.03 -20.00 -0.74
C ILE A 222 -9.07 -19.14 -0.02
N PRO A 223 -8.73 -18.47 1.10
CA PRO A 223 -9.69 -17.68 1.86
C PRO A 223 -10.40 -16.65 0.97
N VAL A 224 -11.73 -16.61 1.06
CA VAL A 224 -12.58 -15.57 0.43
C VAL A 224 -12.54 -15.52 -1.11
N LEU A 225 -12.26 -16.63 -1.78
CA LEU A 225 -12.33 -16.68 -3.25
C LEU A 225 -13.60 -17.39 -3.77
N LEU A 226 -14.45 -17.87 -2.88
CA LEU A 226 -15.77 -18.46 -3.21
C LEU A 226 -16.88 -17.83 -2.38
#